data_e5371ea3d05d4581257f1a6c2c102073
#
_entry.id   e5371ea3d05d4581257f1a6c2c102073
#
_cell.length_a   1.000
_cell.length_b   1.000
_cell.length_c   1.000
_cell.angle_alpha   90.00
_cell.angle_beta   90.00
_cell.angle_gamma   90.00
#
_symmetry.space_group_name_H-M   'P 1'
#
loop_
_entity.id
_entity.type
_entity.pdbx_description
1 polymer ?
#
loop_
_entity_poly.entity_id
_entity_poly.type
_entity_poly.pdbx_seq_one_letter_code
_entity_poly.pdbx_strand_id
1 'polypeptide(L)'
;MNILAIESSCDETAVAIVRDGREVLTDCIASQVALHREYGGVVPEIASRKHIEAIYPLADQALKEAGLTRDEIDAVAVTYAPGLIGAVLVGVNFAKAAAMAMNKPLIPVHHIRGHIAANYLAYPDLKPPFTGASVRCFDCSNMFP
;
A
#
# COMPACT_ATOMS: atom_id res chain seq x y z
N MET A 1 -6.96 -16.75 -4.74
CA MET A 1 -5.59 -16.29 -4.40
C MET A 1 -5.70 -15.06 -3.52
N ASN A 2 -5.17 -15.12 -2.30
CA ASN A 2 -5.20 -14.02 -1.34
C ASN A 2 -3.85 -13.29 -1.34
N ILE A 3 -3.86 -11.99 -1.60
CA ILE A 3 -2.66 -11.15 -1.68
C ILE A 3 -2.67 -10.17 -0.51
N LEU A 4 -1.62 -10.19 0.31
CA LEU A 4 -1.35 -9.15 1.30
C LEU A 4 -0.67 -7.97 0.60
N ALA A 5 -1.37 -6.85 0.46
CA ALA A 5 -0.90 -5.65 -0.23
C ALA A 5 -0.48 -4.57 0.77
N ILE A 6 0.66 -3.91 0.51
CA ILE A 6 1.28 -2.93 1.40
C ILE A 6 1.59 -1.66 0.61
N GLU A 7 1.15 -0.52 1.14
CA GLU A 7 1.41 0.81 0.59
C GLU A 7 1.95 1.73 1.70
N SER A 8 3.07 2.38 1.44
CA SER A 8 3.69 3.34 2.36
C SER A 8 4.45 4.46 1.61
N SER A 9 4.00 4.83 0.41
CA SER A 9 4.81 5.69 -0.47
C SER A 9 4.85 7.16 -0.08
N CYS A 10 3.93 7.65 0.75
CA CYS A 10 3.85 9.06 1.13
C CYS A 10 3.52 9.25 2.62
N ASP A 11 2.30 9.61 2.96
CA ASP A 11 1.85 9.98 4.31
C ASP A 11 0.75 9.08 4.87
N GLU A 12 0.46 7.99 4.17
CA GLU A 12 -0.47 6.97 4.62
C GLU A 12 0.19 5.60 4.61
N THR A 13 0.02 4.85 5.70
CA THR A 13 0.33 3.42 5.72
C THR A 13 -0.94 2.66 5.47
N ALA A 14 -1.01 1.90 4.40
CA ALA A 14 -2.15 1.04 4.11
C ALA A 14 -1.73 -0.42 3.98
N VAL A 15 -2.55 -1.31 4.54
CA VAL A 15 -2.43 -2.75 4.37
C VAL A 15 -3.80 -3.32 4.03
N ALA A 16 -3.89 -4.01 2.92
CA ALA A 16 -5.11 -4.64 2.45
C ALA A 16 -4.91 -6.11 2.13
N ILE A 17 -5.98 -6.89 2.20
CA ILE A 17 -6.00 -8.24 1.65
C ILE A 17 -7.01 -8.28 0.50
N VAL A 18 -6.49 -8.63 -0.67
CA VAL A 18 -7.27 -8.69 -1.91
C VAL A 18 -7.33 -10.12 -2.42
N ARG A 19 -8.54 -10.61 -2.66
CA ARG A 19 -8.78 -11.93 -3.24
C ARG A 19 -9.00 -11.83 -4.74
N ASP A 20 -8.27 -12.68 -5.47
CA ASP A 20 -8.39 -12.84 -6.94
C ASP A 20 -8.29 -11.52 -7.73
N GLY A 21 -7.60 -10.52 -7.16
CA GLY A 21 -7.36 -9.21 -7.76
C GLY A 21 -8.59 -8.31 -7.89
N ARG A 22 -9.73 -8.70 -7.31
CA ARG A 22 -11.00 -7.96 -7.43
C ARG A 22 -11.75 -7.77 -6.13
N GLU A 23 -11.70 -8.71 -5.22
CA GLU A 23 -12.42 -8.65 -3.96
C GLU A 23 -11.51 -8.13 -2.85
N VAL A 24 -11.85 -6.98 -2.26
CA VAL A 24 -11.17 -6.43 -1.09
C VAL A 24 -11.77 -7.08 0.15
N LEU A 25 -11.01 -7.94 0.83
CA LEU A 25 -11.45 -8.59 2.06
C LEU A 25 -11.29 -7.65 3.26
N THR A 26 -10.23 -6.85 3.26
CA THR A 26 -9.96 -5.85 4.29
C THR A 26 -9.08 -4.74 3.73
N ASP A 27 -9.22 -3.55 4.30
CA ASP A 27 -8.46 -2.34 3.96
C ASP A 27 -8.22 -1.53 5.25
N CYS A 28 -7.01 -1.62 5.77
CA CYS A 28 -6.59 -0.97 7.01
C CYS A 28 -5.66 0.19 6.70
N ILE A 29 -6.02 1.39 7.13
CA ILE A 29 -5.28 2.63 6.83
C ILE A 29 -4.92 3.36 8.12
N ALA A 30 -3.65 3.76 8.25
CA ALA A 30 -3.18 4.74 9.23
C ALA A 30 -2.72 5.99 8.51
N SER A 31 -3.53 7.05 8.58
CA SER A 31 -3.25 8.33 7.95
C SER A 31 -2.44 9.25 8.86
N GLN A 32 -1.45 9.91 8.29
CA GLN A 32 -0.59 10.91 8.95
C GLN A 32 -0.98 12.34 8.58
N VAL A 33 -2.06 12.54 7.82
CA VAL A 33 -2.49 13.85 7.31
C VAL A 33 -2.66 14.87 8.43
N ALA A 34 -3.27 14.49 9.56
CA ALA A 34 -3.45 15.40 10.69
C ALA A 34 -2.11 15.89 11.28
N LEU A 35 -1.13 14.98 11.39
CA LEU A 35 0.22 15.28 11.88
C LEU A 35 0.95 16.23 10.92
N HIS A 36 0.95 15.91 9.63
CA HIS A 36 1.68 16.70 8.64
C HIS A 36 1.05 18.06 8.37
N ARG A 37 -0.24 18.25 8.67
CA ARG A 37 -0.92 19.55 8.59
C ARG A 37 -0.26 20.59 9.51
N GLU A 38 0.23 20.17 10.67
CA GLU A 38 0.91 21.08 11.62
C GLU A 38 2.22 21.66 11.05
N TYR A 39 2.83 20.96 10.09
CA TYR A 39 4.07 21.35 9.41
C TYR A 39 3.83 22.05 8.07
N GLY A 40 2.56 22.17 7.64
CA GLY A 40 2.21 22.74 6.34
C GLY A 40 2.46 21.84 5.14
N GLY A 41 2.81 20.56 5.36
CA GLY A 41 3.07 19.56 4.33
C GLY A 41 3.80 18.35 4.87
N VAL A 42 4.03 17.35 4.01
CA VAL A 42 4.68 16.09 4.41
C VAL A 42 6.14 16.30 4.75
N VAL A 43 6.55 15.87 5.96
CA VAL A 43 7.94 15.83 6.40
C VAL A 43 8.46 14.40 6.22
N PRO A 44 9.36 14.13 5.26
CA PRO A 44 9.73 12.75 4.87
C PRO A 44 10.30 11.90 6.01
N GLU A 45 11.08 12.49 6.91
CA GLU A 45 11.65 11.77 8.05
C GLU A 45 10.56 11.36 9.06
N ILE A 46 9.63 12.25 9.35
CA ILE A 46 8.51 11.97 10.24
C ILE A 46 7.62 10.88 9.62
N ALA A 47 7.33 11.00 8.32
CA ALA A 47 6.54 10.01 7.61
C ALA A 47 7.17 8.62 7.71
N SER A 48 8.46 8.49 7.47
CA SER A 48 9.18 7.22 7.55
C SER A 48 9.08 6.57 8.94
N ARG A 49 9.26 7.35 9.99
CA ARG A 49 9.14 6.86 11.39
C ARG A 49 7.72 6.37 11.68
N LYS A 50 6.70 7.11 11.23
CA LYS A 50 5.31 6.72 11.45
C LYS A 50 4.91 5.46 10.69
N HIS A 51 5.46 5.24 9.48
CA HIS A 51 5.29 3.97 8.78
C HIS A 51 5.85 2.79 9.55
N ILE A 52 7.03 2.93 10.16
CA ILE A 52 7.65 1.87 10.99
C ILE A 52 6.74 1.50 12.17
N GLU A 53 6.12 2.50 12.82
CA GLU A 53 5.23 2.27 13.96
C GLU A 53 3.92 1.58 13.55
N ALA A 54 3.39 1.90 12.35
CA ALA A 54 2.05 1.49 11.93
C ALA A 54 2.01 0.16 11.15
N ILE A 55 3.05 -0.16 10.38
CA ILE A 55 2.97 -1.19 9.34
C ILE A 55 2.68 -2.61 9.89
N TYR A 56 3.34 -3.00 10.98
CA TYR A 56 3.12 -4.31 11.58
C TYR A 56 1.73 -4.43 12.25
N PRO A 57 1.30 -3.48 13.11
CA PRO A 57 -0.05 -3.49 13.66
C PRO A 57 -1.14 -3.56 12.61
N LEU A 58 -1.01 -2.79 11.51
CA LEU A 58 -1.97 -2.83 10.41
C LEU A 58 -1.99 -4.17 9.68
N ALA A 59 -0.83 -4.79 9.46
CA ALA A 59 -0.77 -6.10 8.82
C ALA A 59 -1.41 -7.20 9.69
N ASP A 60 -1.22 -7.14 11.01
CA ASP A 60 -1.85 -8.06 11.95
C ASP A 60 -3.37 -7.82 12.03
N GLN A 61 -3.79 -6.56 12.03
CA GLN A 61 -5.20 -6.18 11.98
C GLN A 61 -5.86 -6.68 10.69
N ALA A 62 -5.24 -6.46 9.53
CA ALA A 62 -5.78 -6.89 8.24
C ALA A 62 -6.01 -8.40 8.18
N LEU A 63 -5.08 -9.21 8.70
CA LEU A 63 -5.25 -10.67 8.77
C LEU A 63 -6.41 -11.06 9.69
N LYS A 64 -6.52 -10.42 10.86
CA LYS A 64 -7.60 -10.68 11.83
C LYS A 64 -8.97 -10.33 11.27
N GLU A 65 -9.11 -9.15 10.65
CA GLU A 65 -10.38 -8.69 10.06
C GLU A 65 -10.80 -9.55 8.87
N ALA A 66 -9.85 -10.00 8.04
CA ALA A 66 -10.13 -10.94 6.96
C ALA A 66 -10.43 -12.37 7.45
N GLY A 67 -10.19 -12.67 8.72
CA GLY A 67 -10.32 -14.03 9.26
C GLY A 67 -9.33 -15.02 8.67
N LEU A 68 -8.17 -14.53 8.20
CA LEU A 68 -7.14 -15.34 7.55
C LEU A 68 -5.89 -15.48 8.41
N THR A 69 -5.24 -16.61 8.28
CA THR A 69 -3.91 -16.88 8.82
C THR A 69 -2.83 -16.49 7.80
N ARG A 70 -1.58 -16.41 8.25
CA ARG A 70 -0.44 -16.13 7.35
C ARG A 70 -0.24 -17.20 6.29
N ASP A 71 -0.59 -18.43 6.57
CA ASP A 71 -0.43 -19.58 5.67
C ASP A 71 -1.41 -19.48 4.49
N GLU A 72 -2.56 -18.82 4.68
CA GLU A 72 -3.60 -18.62 3.67
C GLU A 72 -3.33 -17.41 2.74
N ILE A 73 -2.23 -16.69 2.96
CA ILE A 73 -1.73 -15.68 2.03
C ILE A 73 -0.91 -16.36 0.94
N ASP A 74 -1.20 -16.05 -0.31
CA ASP A 74 -0.53 -16.67 -1.48
C ASP A 74 0.64 -15.83 -2.00
N ALA A 75 0.58 -14.50 -1.81
CA ALA A 75 1.62 -13.56 -2.22
C ALA A 75 1.61 -12.29 -1.36
N VAL A 76 2.74 -11.60 -1.31
CA VAL A 76 2.87 -10.26 -0.73
C VAL A 76 3.12 -9.26 -1.85
N ALA A 77 2.30 -8.20 -1.93
CA ALA A 77 2.48 -7.12 -2.88
C ALA A 77 2.92 -5.84 -2.14
N VAL A 78 3.77 -5.02 -2.76
CA VAL A 78 4.22 -3.78 -2.14
C VAL A 78 4.49 -2.70 -3.19
N THR A 79 4.12 -1.48 -2.89
CA THR A 79 4.51 -0.31 -3.69
C THR A 79 6.00 -0.05 -3.53
N TYR A 80 6.73 -0.06 -4.68
CA TYR A 80 8.18 0.14 -4.69
C TYR A 80 8.62 1.50 -5.23
N ALA A 81 7.78 2.17 -6.03
CA ALA A 81 8.03 3.48 -6.66
C ALA A 81 6.77 3.99 -7.38
N PRO A 82 6.68 5.32 -7.64
CA PRO A 82 7.40 6.41 -6.98
C PRO A 82 6.88 6.66 -5.57
N GLY A 83 7.63 7.43 -4.77
CA GLY A 83 7.26 7.83 -3.43
C GLY A 83 8.44 8.44 -2.66
N LEU A 84 8.20 8.88 -1.43
CA LEU A 84 9.24 9.31 -0.51
C LEU A 84 10.17 8.16 -0.21
N ILE A 85 11.45 8.30 -0.52
CA ILE A 85 12.42 7.18 -0.46
C ILE A 85 12.41 6.46 0.89
N GLY A 86 12.44 7.19 2.00
CA GLY A 86 12.42 6.61 3.34
C GLY A 86 11.10 5.87 3.64
N ALA A 87 9.98 6.42 3.24
CA ALA A 87 8.65 5.82 3.41
C ALA A 87 8.51 4.53 2.58
N VAL A 88 8.86 4.58 1.28
CA VAL A 88 8.88 3.40 0.40
C VAL A 88 9.77 2.29 0.96
N LEU A 89 10.97 2.64 1.46
CA LEU A 89 11.91 1.66 2.03
C LEU A 89 11.31 0.92 3.23
N VAL A 90 10.50 1.57 4.06
CA VAL A 90 9.83 0.90 5.18
C VAL A 90 8.90 -0.21 4.67
N GLY A 91 8.00 0.11 3.74
CA GLY A 91 7.08 -0.86 3.16
C GLY A 91 7.79 -2.00 2.44
N VAL A 92 8.78 -1.67 1.61
CA VAL A 92 9.55 -2.67 0.84
C VAL A 92 10.31 -3.62 1.77
N ASN A 93 10.97 -3.12 2.81
CA ASN A 93 11.70 -3.97 3.74
C ASN A 93 10.77 -4.85 4.57
N PHE A 94 9.65 -4.31 5.04
CA PHE A 94 8.63 -5.10 5.71
C PHE A 94 8.07 -6.20 4.81
N ALA A 95 7.69 -5.86 3.57
CA ALA A 95 7.14 -6.82 2.62
C ALA A 95 8.13 -7.93 2.25
N LYS A 96 9.42 -7.59 2.08
CA LYS A 96 10.48 -8.58 1.86
C LYS A 96 10.60 -9.55 3.03
N ALA A 97 10.64 -9.03 4.26
CA ALA A 97 10.73 -9.84 5.46
C ALA A 97 9.48 -10.74 5.62
N ALA A 98 8.28 -10.19 5.39
CA ALA A 98 7.04 -10.93 5.45
C ALA A 98 6.97 -12.04 4.38
N ALA A 99 7.29 -11.73 3.13
CA ALA A 99 7.33 -12.69 2.03
C ALA A 99 8.30 -13.84 2.30
N MET A 100 9.50 -13.50 2.79
CA MET A 100 10.51 -14.49 3.16
C MET A 100 10.06 -15.35 4.34
N ALA A 101 9.51 -14.78 5.39
CA ALA A 101 9.05 -15.50 6.57
C ALA A 101 7.88 -16.44 6.27
N MET A 102 6.99 -16.04 5.36
CA MET A 102 5.85 -16.85 4.91
C MET A 102 6.20 -17.80 3.75
N ASN A 103 7.42 -17.72 3.21
CA ASN A 103 7.85 -18.44 1.99
C ASN A 103 6.88 -18.21 0.82
N LYS A 104 6.51 -16.94 0.57
CA LYS A 104 5.58 -16.54 -0.49
C LYS A 104 6.27 -15.59 -1.48
N PRO A 105 5.80 -15.52 -2.73
CA PRO A 105 6.34 -14.58 -3.71
C PRO A 105 6.08 -13.13 -3.32
N LEU A 106 7.06 -12.27 -3.64
CA LEU A 106 6.96 -10.82 -3.50
C LEU A 106 6.65 -10.18 -4.85
N ILE A 107 5.61 -9.33 -4.90
CA ILE A 107 5.14 -8.65 -6.11
C ILE A 107 5.41 -7.15 -5.99
N PRO A 108 6.34 -6.57 -6.76
CA PRO A 108 6.55 -5.13 -6.79
C PRO A 108 5.46 -4.44 -7.60
N VAL A 109 4.84 -3.42 -7.03
CA VAL A 109 3.76 -2.64 -7.66
C VAL A 109 4.21 -1.19 -7.83
N HIS A 110 4.02 -0.65 -9.02
CA HIS A 110 4.26 0.77 -9.28
C HIS A 110 3.05 1.58 -8.80
N HIS A 111 3.27 2.61 -7.97
CA HIS A 111 2.21 3.41 -7.33
C HIS A 111 1.14 3.91 -8.32
N ILE A 112 1.55 4.51 -9.42
CA ILE A 112 0.60 5.03 -10.44
C ILE A 112 -0.18 3.90 -11.13
N ARG A 113 0.44 2.74 -11.33
CA ARG A 113 -0.29 1.56 -11.85
C ARG A 113 -1.30 1.04 -10.83
N GLY A 114 -1.00 1.16 -9.54
CA GLY A 114 -1.94 0.89 -8.46
C GLY A 114 -3.18 1.77 -8.54
N HIS A 115 -3.03 3.09 -8.76
CA HIS A 115 -4.15 4.00 -8.96
C HIS A 115 -5.02 3.62 -10.17
N ILE A 116 -4.40 3.21 -11.28
CA ILE A 116 -5.15 2.73 -12.45
C ILE A 116 -5.91 1.44 -12.10
N ALA A 117 -5.25 0.49 -11.45
CA ALA A 117 -5.84 -0.79 -11.07
C ALA A 117 -6.97 -0.65 -10.03
N ALA A 118 -6.93 0.37 -9.17
CA ALA A 118 -7.99 0.64 -8.19
C ALA A 118 -9.37 0.84 -8.83
N ASN A 119 -9.42 1.28 -10.09
CA ASN A 119 -10.69 1.38 -10.82
C ASN A 119 -11.38 0.02 -10.99
N TYR A 120 -10.62 -1.07 -11.08
CA TYR A 120 -11.19 -2.42 -11.16
C TYR A 120 -11.81 -2.89 -9.84
N LEU A 121 -11.38 -2.33 -8.71
CA LEU A 121 -11.97 -2.58 -7.39
C LEU A 121 -13.23 -1.74 -7.21
N ALA A 122 -13.19 -0.47 -7.62
CA ALA A 122 -14.33 0.45 -7.53
C ALA A 122 -15.46 0.09 -8.51
N TYR A 123 -15.11 -0.47 -9.66
CA TYR A 123 -16.04 -0.80 -10.74
C TYR A 123 -15.80 -2.25 -11.22
N PRO A 124 -16.39 -3.26 -10.57
CA PRO A 124 -16.13 -4.68 -10.85
C PRO A 124 -16.41 -5.10 -12.30
N ASP A 125 -17.37 -4.44 -12.95
CA ASP A 125 -17.77 -4.71 -14.33
C ASP A 125 -16.91 -4.00 -15.38
N LEU A 126 -15.94 -3.18 -14.95
CA LEU A 126 -15.07 -2.43 -15.83
C LEU A 126 -14.21 -3.37 -16.69
N LYS A 127 -14.27 -3.18 -18.01
CA LYS A 127 -13.45 -3.92 -18.99
C LYS A 127 -12.62 -2.97 -19.84
N PRO A 128 -11.37 -3.34 -20.17
CA PRO A 128 -10.58 -2.56 -21.12
C PRO A 128 -11.20 -2.59 -22.53
N PRO A 129 -10.96 -1.54 -23.36
CA PRO A 129 -10.18 -0.34 -23.04
C PRO A 129 -11.02 0.70 -22.27
N PHE A 130 -10.39 1.41 -21.32
CA PHE A 130 -10.99 2.56 -20.64
C PHE A 130 -9.94 3.67 -20.46
N THR A 131 -10.39 4.92 -20.33
CA THR A 131 -9.51 6.05 -20.02
C THR A 131 -9.55 6.31 -18.53
N GLY A 132 -8.41 6.16 -17.85
CA GLY A 132 -8.23 6.53 -16.44
C GLY A 132 -7.61 7.91 -16.34
N ALA A 133 -8.29 8.87 -15.68
CA ALA A 133 -7.63 10.09 -15.26
C ALA A 133 -6.91 9.82 -13.95
N SER A 134 -5.57 9.78 -13.97
CA SER A 134 -4.78 9.80 -12.73
C SER A 134 -4.82 11.22 -12.20
N VAL A 135 -5.59 11.45 -11.15
CA VAL A 135 -5.43 12.67 -10.34
C VAL A 135 -4.05 12.56 -9.71
N ARG A 136 -3.16 13.50 -10.03
CA ARG A 136 -1.82 13.56 -9.44
C ARG A 136 -1.98 13.57 -7.92
N CYS A 137 -1.34 12.65 -7.25
CA CYS A 137 -1.11 12.78 -5.83
C CYS A 137 -0.31 14.09 -5.66
N PHE A 138 -0.91 15.09 -5.05
CA PHE A 138 -0.39 16.48 -5.05
C PHE A 138 1.03 16.54 -4.47
N ASP A 139 1.39 15.60 -3.61
CA ASP A 139 2.69 15.55 -2.96
C ASP A 139 3.75 14.78 -3.76
N CYS A 140 3.34 13.84 -4.63
CA CYS A 140 4.29 13.11 -5.46
C CYS A 140 4.77 13.88 -6.71
N SER A 141 4.05 14.93 -7.12
CA SER A 141 4.37 15.70 -8.33
C SER A 141 5.51 16.71 -8.13
N ASN A 142 5.83 17.06 -6.88
CA ASN A 142 6.90 18.01 -6.54
C ASN A 142 8.24 17.33 -6.23
N MET A 143 8.35 16.01 -6.37
CA MET A 143 9.55 15.26 -6.04
C MET A 143 10.50 14.99 -7.21
N PHE A 144 10.11 15.36 -8.43
CA PHE A 144 11.00 15.27 -9.59
C PHE A 144 10.92 16.57 -10.41
N PRO A 145 12.08 17.22 -10.64
CA PRO A 145 12.16 18.38 -11.52
C PRO A 145 11.87 17.99 -12.97
#